data_48c0b2e20a2b1cd12f9f0009a5121002
#
_entry.id   48c0b2e20a2b1cd12f9f0009a5121002
#
_cell.length_a   1.000
_cell.length_b   1.000
_cell.length_c   1.000
_cell.angle_alpha   90.00
_cell.angle_beta   90.00
_cell.angle_gamma   90.00
#
_symmetry.space_group_name_H-M   'P 1'
#
loop_
_entity.id
_entity.type
_entity.pdbx_description
1 polymer ?
#
loop_
_entity_poly.entity_id
_entity_poly.type
_entity_poly.pdbx_seq_one_letter_code
_entity_poly.pdbx_strand_id
1 'polypeptide(L)'
;MERGVVVPHDYHIHTRFSCDGQQSMEEVCERALALGIPEICFTEHADYTPGDPCSFQFKPDAYFQALNQVREQYGDRLLIRAGAEMGESHRFPYETEILMDEYPFDYIIGSLHWVGDEFIFAREYFERHGKHDAYQKYFEELLVMVRVGGFDVVGHFDGAKRYGYDVCGPFDPHDHEEIIREVLNACVEVGIGLEVNTSTLRRPVNEPSPSLTILRWYRELGGEIITLGSDAHELAHVGYALEDMVELVQAAGFKHVTQFVDRQAEFIPLS
;
A
#
# COMPACT_ATOMS: atom_id res chain seq x y z
N MET A 1 -18.03 -27.85 8.68
CA MET A 1 -16.84 -27.00 8.86
C MET A 1 -16.93 -25.97 7.73
N GLU A 2 -17.29 -24.75 8.06
CA GLU A 2 -17.17 -23.65 7.12
C GLU A 2 -15.68 -23.53 6.78
N ARG A 3 -15.35 -23.58 5.49
CA ARG A 3 -13.98 -23.28 5.07
C ARG A 3 -13.77 -21.80 5.37
N GLY A 4 -12.86 -21.45 6.28
CA GLY A 4 -12.47 -20.07 6.51
C GLY A 4 -11.97 -19.44 5.20
N VAL A 5 -12.17 -18.14 5.07
CA VAL A 5 -11.61 -17.37 3.95
C VAL A 5 -10.10 -17.54 3.97
N VAL A 6 -9.52 -17.89 2.83
CA VAL A 6 -8.06 -18.01 2.71
C VAL A 6 -7.51 -16.66 2.35
N VAL A 7 -6.65 -16.08 3.21
CA VAL A 7 -5.88 -14.87 2.92
C VAL A 7 -4.74 -15.25 1.98
N PRO A 8 -4.70 -14.76 0.74
CA PRO A 8 -3.71 -15.21 -0.23
C PRO A 8 -2.31 -14.61 0.00
N HIS A 9 -2.22 -13.39 0.55
CA HIS A 9 -0.96 -12.71 0.84
C HIS A 9 -1.16 -11.51 1.78
N ASP A 10 -0.01 -11.00 2.32
CA ASP A 10 0.12 -9.69 2.94
C ASP A 10 1.27 -8.94 2.27
N TYR A 11 0.95 -7.93 1.48
CA TYR A 11 1.89 -7.25 0.58
C TYR A 11 2.28 -5.85 1.03
N HIS A 12 2.03 -5.50 2.32
CA HIS A 12 2.46 -4.24 2.89
C HIS A 12 2.91 -4.43 4.35
N ILE A 13 4.20 -4.69 4.51
CA ILE A 13 4.81 -4.99 5.81
C ILE A 13 6.14 -4.25 5.94
N HIS A 14 6.29 -3.52 7.05
CA HIS A 14 7.52 -2.84 7.44
C HIS A 14 8.25 -3.61 8.53
N THR A 15 9.57 -3.56 8.50
CA THR A 15 10.44 -4.14 9.53
C THR A 15 11.43 -3.09 10.03
N ARG A 16 12.46 -3.52 10.77
CA ARG A 16 13.54 -2.63 11.25
C ARG A 16 14.36 -1.99 10.14
N PHE A 17 14.10 -2.31 8.88
CA PHE A 17 14.69 -1.64 7.72
C PHE A 17 13.92 -0.37 7.33
N SER A 18 12.69 -0.18 7.82
CA SER A 18 11.98 1.09 7.82
C SER A 18 12.30 1.90 9.07
N CYS A 19 12.21 3.22 8.98
CA CYS A 19 12.53 4.13 10.08
C CYS A 19 11.61 3.98 11.31
N ASP A 20 10.42 3.43 11.13
CA ASP A 20 9.34 3.28 12.11
C ASP A 20 8.86 1.84 12.30
N GLY A 21 9.43 0.88 11.57
CA GLY A 21 9.17 -0.55 11.76
C GLY A 21 9.89 -1.11 12.99
N GLN A 22 9.23 -2.00 13.74
CA GLN A 22 9.74 -2.51 15.02
C GLN A 22 10.21 -3.96 14.97
N GLN A 23 9.58 -4.79 14.15
CA GLN A 23 9.81 -6.23 14.05
C GLN A 23 10.99 -6.60 13.14
N SER A 24 11.56 -7.77 13.34
CA SER A 24 12.49 -8.37 12.39
C SER A 24 11.74 -9.13 11.28
N MET A 25 12.42 -9.41 10.17
CA MET A 25 11.87 -10.24 9.09
C MET A 25 11.54 -11.65 9.57
N GLU A 26 12.35 -12.24 10.46
CA GLU A 26 12.11 -13.56 11.03
C GLU A 26 10.82 -13.61 11.86
N GLU A 27 10.62 -12.61 12.74
CA GLU A 27 9.40 -12.50 13.55
C GLU A 27 8.15 -12.42 12.67
N VAL A 28 8.22 -11.65 11.56
CA VAL A 28 7.13 -11.55 10.58
C VAL A 28 6.90 -12.89 9.88
N CYS A 29 7.94 -13.60 9.44
CA CYS A 29 7.80 -14.89 8.79
C CYS A 29 7.12 -15.91 9.73
N GLU A 30 7.53 -15.97 11.00
CA GLU A 30 6.90 -16.85 12.00
C GLU A 30 5.44 -16.47 12.23
N ARG A 31 5.13 -15.18 12.27
CA ARG A 31 3.77 -14.69 12.42
C ARG A 31 2.89 -15.04 11.22
N ALA A 32 3.37 -14.83 9.99
CA ALA A 32 2.65 -15.18 8.78
C ALA A 32 2.33 -16.68 8.71
N LEU A 33 3.33 -17.52 9.03
CA LEU A 33 3.15 -18.97 9.12
C LEU A 33 2.10 -19.38 10.17
N ALA A 34 2.10 -18.72 11.33
CA ALA A 34 1.13 -18.97 12.39
C ALA A 34 -0.30 -18.56 12.01
N LEU A 35 -0.45 -17.56 11.14
CA LEU A 35 -1.72 -17.11 10.57
C LEU A 35 -2.15 -17.93 9.35
N GLY A 36 -1.26 -18.77 8.80
CA GLY A 36 -1.54 -19.53 7.56
C GLY A 36 -1.51 -18.66 6.30
N ILE A 37 -0.87 -17.49 6.33
CA ILE A 37 -0.65 -16.64 5.16
C ILE A 37 0.47 -17.27 4.32
N PRO A 38 0.21 -17.65 3.06
CA PRO A 38 1.16 -18.41 2.25
C PRO A 38 2.24 -17.56 1.61
N GLU A 39 2.01 -16.25 1.48
CA GLU A 39 2.91 -15.32 0.81
C GLU A 39 2.90 -13.93 1.47
N ILE A 40 4.10 -13.36 1.63
CA ILE A 40 4.28 -12.00 2.17
C ILE A 40 5.25 -11.21 1.31
N CYS A 41 5.11 -9.88 1.34
CA CYS A 41 6.07 -8.96 0.75
C CYS A 41 6.55 -7.97 1.82
N PHE A 42 7.86 -7.83 1.98
CA PHE A 42 8.45 -6.77 2.78
C PHE A 42 8.56 -5.51 1.92
N THR A 43 7.94 -4.41 2.37
CA THR A 43 7.79 -3.16 1.61
C THR A 43 8.27 -1.99 2.45
N GLU A 44 9.58 -1.95 2.67
CA GLU A 44 10.19 -0.92 3.50
C GLU A 44 10.05 0.47 2.88
N HIS A 45 10.00 1.49 3.72
CA HIS A 45 9.96 2.89 3.27
C HIS A 45 11.18 3.29 2.45
N ALA A 46 10.95 3.75 1.23
CA ALA A 46 11.93 4.35 0.34
C ALA A 46 11.54 5.80 0.03
N ASP A 47 11.67 6.65 1.03
CA ASP A 47 11.29 8.07 1.01
C ASP A 47 12.49 8.96 0.73
N TYR A 48 12.27 10.01 -0.07
CA TYR A 48 13.30 10.97 -0.45
C TYR A 48 12.90 12.42 -0.16
N THR A 49 11.66 12.67 0.27
CA THR A 49 11.15 14.01 0.56
C THR A 49 11.90 14.64 1.74
N PRO A 50 12.53 15.84 1.56
CA PRO A 50 13.19 16.52 2.65
C PRO A 50 12.22 16.86 3.79
N GLY A 51 12.59 16.49 5.01
CA GLY A 51 11.74 16.67 6.20
C GLY A 51 10.92 15.45 6.58
N ASP A 52 10.84 14.44 5.71
CA ASP A 52 10.28 13.15 6.07
C ASP A 52 11.20 12.41 7.04
N PRO A 53 10.68 11.80 8.14
CA PRO A 53 11.48 11.04 9.09
C PRO A 53 12.24 9.87 8.46
N CYS A 54 11.69 9.25 7.41
CA CYS A 54 12.29 8.11 6.72
C CYS A 54 13.21 8.51 5.55
N SER A 55 13.30 9.83 5.24
CA SER A 55 14.04 10.33 4.08
C SER A 55 15.48 9.82 4.03
N PHE A 56 15.86 9.16 2.93
CA PHE A 56 17.19 8.57 2.68
C PHE A 56 17.64 7.53 3.72
N GLN A 57 16.73 6.93 4.50
CA GLN A 57 17.10 5.96 5.53
C GLN A 57 17.13 4.52 5.01
N PHE A 58 16.44 4.19 3.95
CA PHE A 58 16.44 2.84 3.36
C PHE A 58 17.86 2.40 2.99
N LYS A 59 18.20 1.16 3.35
CA LYS A 59 19.52 0.55 3.10
C LYS A 59 19.33 -0.74 2.31
N PRO A 60 19.18 -0.66 0.99
CA PRO A 60 18.78 -1.80 0.16
C PRO A 60 19.76 -2.97 0.23
N ASP A 61 21.09 -2.75 0.29
CA ASP A 61 22.06 -3.84 0.43
C ASP A 61 21.82 -4.68 1.68
N ALA A 62 21.58 -4.03 2.82
CA ALA A 62 21.32 -4.71 4.08
C ALA A 62 19.95 -5.40 4.08
N TYR A 63 18.93 -4.75 3.48
CA TYR A 63 17.61 -5.33 3.29
C TYR A 63 17.68 -6.62 2.47
N PHE A 64 18.30 -6.59 1.28
CA PHE A 64 18.40 -7.77 0.41
C PHE A 64 19.25 -8.88 1.03
N GLN A 65 20.29 -8.53 1.80
CA GLN A 65 21.04 -9.52 2.56
C GLN A 65 20.16 -10.26 3.58
N ALA A 66 19.37 -9.52 4.38
CA ALA A 66 18.46 -10.11 5.36
C ALA A 66 17.33 -10.89 4.69
N LEU A 67 16.75 -10.34 3.61
CA LEU A 67 15.71 -10.99 2.81
C LEU A 67 16.16 -12.36 2.31
N ASN A 68 17.39 -12.48 1.79
CA ASN A 68 17.94 -13.74 1.32
C ASN A 68 18.10 -14.75 2.48
N GLN A 69 18.50 -14.30 3.67
CA GLN A 69 18.59 -15.16 4.84
C GLN A 69 17.24 -15.75 5.25
N VAL A 70 16.18 -14.92 5.31
CA VAL A 70 14.84 -15.44 5.62
C VAL A 70 14.25 -16.28 4.48
N ARG A 71 14.57 -16.01 3.23
CA ARG A 71 14.21 -16.88 2.09
C ARG A 71 14.88 -18.26 2.20
N GLU A 72 16.14 -18.34 2.60
CA GLU A 72 16.83 -19.62 2.87
C GLU A 72 16.20 -20.38 4.04
N GLN A 73 15.79 -19.68 5.09
CA GLN A 73 15.26 -20.29 6.31
C GLN A 73 13.79 -20.73 6.20
N TYR A 74 12.96 -19.99 5.49
CA TYR A 74 11.50 -20.15 5.48
C TYR A 74 10.93 -20.50 4.10
N GLY A 75 11.71 -20.42 3.01
CA GLY A 75 11.22 -20.50 1.63
C GLY A 75 10.50 -21.80 1.25
N ASP A 76 10.72 -22.89 1.98
CA ASP A 76 9.97 -24.15 1.79
C ASP A 76 8.52 -24.08 2.31
N ARG A 77 8.18 -23.08 3.12
CA ARG A 77 6.91 -22.95 3.85
C ARG A 77 6.18 -21.65 3.62
N LEU A 78 6.90 -20.61 3.19
CA LEU A 78 6.41 -19.25 3.03
C LEU A 78 7.05 -18.63 1.79
N LEU A 79 6.24 -18.13 0.86
CA LEU A 79 6.76 -17.31 -0.23
C LEU A 79 7.06 -15.90 0.28
N ILE A 80 8.27 -15.40 0.03
CA ILE A 80 8.75 -14.12 0.53
C ILE A 80 9.19 -13.25 -0.64
N ARG A 81 8.47 -12.15 -0.87
CA ARG A 81 8.75 -11.20 -1.94
C ARG A 81 9.58 -10.02 -1.45
N ALA A 82 10.35 -9.46 -2.38
CA ALA A 82 11.07 -8.22 -2.20
C ALA A 82 10.20 -7.06 -2.67
N GLY A 83 9.95 -6.08 -1.83
CA GLY A 83 9.21 -4.89 -2.20
C GLY A 83 9.78 -3.63 -1.58
N ALA A 84 9.21 -2.50 -1.96
CA ALA A 84 9.41 -1.21 -1.32
C ALA A 84 8.12 -0.39 -1.39
N GLU A 85 7.89 0.44 -0.38
CA GLU A 85 6.93 1.52 -0.41
C GLU A 85 7.67 2.82 -0.74
N MET A 86 7.42 3.34 -1.94
CA MET A 86 8.04 4.55 -2.44
C MET A 86 7.15 5.77 -2.24
N GLY A 87 7.61 6.71 -1.42
CA GLY A 87 6.95 8.00 -1.25
C GLY A 87 7.26 8.95 -2.41
N GLU A 88 6.22 9.64 -2.93
CA GLU A 88 6.33 10.71 -3.94
C GLU A 88 7.29 10.41 -5.11
N SER A 89 7.23 9.21 -5.69
CA SER A 89 8.12 8.77 -6.79
C SER A 89 8.21 9.75 -7.95
N HIS A 90 7.12 10.47 -8.24
CA HIS A 90 7.05 11.49 -9.29
C HIS A 90 7.93 12.72 -9.04
N ARG A 91 8.26 13.00 -7.78
CA ARG A 91 9.14 14.12 -7.38
C ARG A 91 10.61 13.71 -7.36
N PHE A 92 10.89 12.42 -7.23
CA PHE A 92 12.24 11.84 -7.11
C PHE A 92 12.47 10.74 -8.17
N PRO A 93 12.22 11.02 -9.47
CA PRO A 93 12.29 10.00 -10.51
C PRO A 93 13.69 9.40 -10.68
N TYR A 94 14.74 10.18 -10.41
CA TYR A 94 16.13 9.72 -10.54
C TYR A 94 16.49 8.72 -9.43
N GLU A 95 16.15 9.02 -8.17
CA GLU A 95 16.38 8.13 -7.03
C GLU A 95 15.56 6.85 -7.16
N THR A 96 14.31 6.97 -7.62
CA THR A 96 13.41 5.85 -7.89
C THR A 96 13.96 4.94 -8.97
N GLU A 97 14.40 5.49 -10.10
CA GLU A 97 14.98 4.73 -11.23
C GLU A 97 16.23 3.97 -10.78
N ILE A 98 17.16 4.64 -10.09
CA ILE A 98 18.39 3.99 -9.58
C ILE A 98 18.05 2.82 -8.66
N LEU A 99 17.14 3.02 -7.70
CA LEU A 99 16.79 1.97 -6.76
C LEU A 99 16.19 0.75 -7.48
N MET A 100 15.33 0.97 -8.47
CA MET A 100 14.70 -0.12 -9.23
C MET A 100 15.66 -0.82 -10.20
N ASP A 101 16.61 -0.10 -10.77
CA ASP A 101 17.59 -0.67 -11.72
C ASP A 101 18.68 -1.49 -11.00
N GLU A 102 19.05 -1.08 -9.77
CA GLU A 102 20.13 -1.73 -9.01
C GLU A 102 19.66 -2.95 -8.21
N TYR A 103 18.36 -3.05 -7.87
CA TYR A 103 17.86 -4.10 -6.99
C TYR A 103 16.64 -4.85 -7.56
N PRO A 104 16.61 -6.20 -7.40
CA PRO A 104 15.57 -7.05 -7.98
C PRO A 104 14.31 -7.08 -7.10
N PHE A 105 13.54 -6.01 -7.12
CA PHE A 105 12.25 -5.98 -6.46
C PHE A 105 11.19 -6.78 -7.23
N ASP A 106 10.38 -7.51 -6.49
CA ASP A 106 9.19 -8.20 -7.02
C ASP A 106 7.99 -7.24 -7.13
N TYR A 107 7.91 -6.22 -6.25
CA TYR A 107 6.74 -5.38 -6.07
C TYR A 107 7.07 -4.00 -5.50
N ILE A 108 6.43 -2.96 -6.04
CA ILE A 108 6.60 -1.58 -5.58
C ILE A 108 5.24 -0.95 -5.33
N ILE A 109 5.06 -0.40 -4.13
CA ILE A 109 3.93 0.45 -3.77
C ILE A 109 4.33 1.91 -4.02
N GLY A 110 3.48 2.66 -4.72
CA GLY A 110 3.61 4.12 -4.81
C GLY A 110 2.69 4.78 -3.78
N SER A 111 3.25 5.50 -2.83
CA SER A 111 2.52 6.14 -1.75
C SER A 111 2.66 7.66 -1.78
N LEU A 112 1.57 8.35 -1.44
CA LEU A 112 1.57 9.80 -1.32
C LEU A 112 1.47 10.17 0.16
N HIS A 113 2.59 10.66 0.72
CA HIS A 113 2.71 11.12 2.09
C HIS A 113 2.77 12.64 2.20
N TRP A 114 3.17 13.31 1.12
CA TRP A 114 3.34 14.75 1.03
C TRP A 114 2.62 15.35 -0.17
N VAL A 115 1.95 16.46 0.02
CA VAL A 115 1.40 17.31 -1.06
C VAL A 115 2.23 18.59 -1.09
N GLY A 116 2.99 18.78 -2.16
CA GLY A 116 4.02 19.83 -2.14
C GLY A 116 4.99 19.62 -0.96
N ASP A 117 5.15 20.62 -0.11
CA ASP A 117 6.02 20.55 1.07
C ASP A 117 5.24 20.30 2.38
N GLU A 118 4.01 19.80 2.30
CA GLU A 118 3.13 19.58 3.44
C GLU A 118 2.88 18.09 3.68
N PHE A 119 3.19 17.63 4.89
CA PHE A 119 2.93 16.25 5.31
C PHE A 119 1.43 16.05 5.54
N ILE A 120 0.81 15.15 4.77
CA ILE A 120 -0.65 14.96 4.78
C ILE A 120 -1.14 14.18 6.00
N PHE A 121 -0.26 13.48 6.68
CA PHE A 121 -0.59 12.72 7.89
C PHE A 121 -0.45 13.57 9.16
N ALA A 122 -0.68 14.87 9.04
CA ALA A 122 -0.67 15.84 10.12
C ALA A 122 -2.01 16.60 10.20
N ARG A 123 -2.43 16.93 11.43
CA ARG A 123 -3.64 17.75 11.67
C ARG A 123 -3.57 19.10 10.98
N GLU A 124 -2.37 19.70 10.98
CA GLU A 124 -2.07 21.04 10.46
C GLU A 124 -2.38 21.15 8.98
N TYR A 125 -2.23 20.08 8.20
CA TYR A 125 -2.60 20.05 6.78
C TYR A 125 -4.11 20.31 6.60
N PHE A 126 -4.95 19.58 7.34
CA PHE A 126 -6.41 19.71 7.28
C PHE A 126 -6.93 21.01 7.93
N GLU A 127 -6.29 21.47 9.01
CA GLU A 127 -6.63 22.75 9.66
C GLU A 127 -6.34 23.93 8.75
N ARG A 128 -5.28 23.86 7.93
CA ARG A 128 -4.88 24.91 6.99
C ARG A 128 -5.77 24.98 5.76
N HIS A 129 -6.08 23.84 5.16
CA HIS A 129 -6.81 23.78 3.88
C HIS A 129 -8.31 23.61 4.04
N GLY A 130 -8.78 23.11 5.18
CA GLY A 130 -10.16 22.66 5.35
C GLY A 130 -10.44 21.36 4.62
N LYS A 131 -11.59 20.74 4.90
CA LYS A 131 -11.90 19.38 4.43
C LYS A 131 -11.82 19.23 2.92
N HIS A 132 -12.59 20.06 2.19
CA HIS A 132 -12.71 19.93 0.74
C HIS A 132 -11.36 20.13 0.04
N ASP A 133 -10.69 21.26 0.28
CA ASP A 133 -9.46 21.58 -0.44
C ASP A 133 -8.29 20.67 -0.07
N ALA A 134 -8.25 20.15 1.16
CA ALA A 134 -7.23 19.19 1.57
C ALA A 134 -7.31 17.89 0.76
N TYR A 135 -8.51 17.29 0.64
CA TYR A 135 -8.69 16.09 -0.17
C TYR A 135 -8.56 16.35 -1.67
N GLN A 136 -9.06 17.49 -2.16
CA GLN A 136 -8.92 17.85 -3.57
C GLN A 136 -7.45 17.91 -3.98
N LYS A 137 -6.61 18.63 -3.23
CA LYS A 137 -5.16 18.72 -3.45
C LYS A 137 -4.45 17.37 -3.37
N TYR A 138 -4.86 16.52 -2.41
CA TYR A 138 -4.33 15.17 -2.28
C TYR A 138 -4.56 14.35 -3.55
N PHE A 139 -5.78 14.32 -4.08
CA PHE A 139 -6.08 13.54 -5.29
C PHE A 139 -5.50 14.18 -6.55
N GLU A 140 -5.37 15.50 -6.62
CA GLU A 140 -4.67 16.19 -7.71
C GLU A 140 -3.18 15.79 -7.77
N GLU A 141 -2.49 15.75 -6.62
CA GLU A 141 -1.10 15.30 -6.54
C GLU A 141 -0.98 13.80 -6.84
N LEU A 142 -1.91 12.98 -6.33
CA LEU A 142 -1.96 11.55 -6.62
C LEU A 142 -2.13 11.28 -8.12
N LEU A 143 -2.95 12.08 -8.82
CA LEU A 143 -3.10 11.99 -10.27
C LEU A 143 -1.77 12.22 -11.00
N VAL A 144 -1.00 13.22 -10.56
CA VAL A 144 0.34 13.49 -11.12
C VAL A 144 1.25 12.30 -10.89
N MET A 145 1.28 11.75 -9.68
CA MET A 145 2.10 10.60 -9.32
C MET A 145 1.76 9.37 -10.18
N VAL A 146 0.47 9.05 -10.33
CA VAL A 146 0.01 7.93 -11.17
C VAL A 146 0.40 8.11 -12.63
N ARG A 147 0.26 9.31 -13.19
CA ARG A 147 0.64 9.59 -14.58
C ARG A 147 2.14 9.47 -14.86
N VAL A 148 2.98 9.75 -13.86
CA VAL A 148 4.42 9.50 -13.95
C VAL A 148 4.72 8.01 -13.83
N GLY A 149 4.04 7.29 -12.94
CA GLY A 149 4.18 5.86 -12.76
C GLY A 149 5.48 5.45 -12.06
N GLY A 150 6.00 4.28 -12.43
CA GLY A 150 7.22 3.71 -11.85
C GLY A 150 6.97 2.72 -10.69
N PHE A 151 5.72 2.47 -10.34
CA PHE A 151 5.29 1.54 -9.29
C PHE A 151 4.14 0.64 -9.77
N ASP A 152 3.80 -0.38 -9.01
CA ASP A 152 2.83 -1.41 -9.43
C ASP A 152 1.41 -1.15 -8.93
N VAL A 153 1.28 -0.61 -7.72
CA VAL A 153 0.00 -0.23 -7.13
C VAL A 153 0.10 1.10 -6.38
N VAL A 154 -1.02 1.81 -6.28
CA VAL A 154 -1.17 2.92 -5.34
C VAL A 154 -1.42 2.35 -3.95
N GLY A 155 -0.56 2.68 -3.00
CA GLY A 155 -0.73 2.38 -1.59
C GLY A 155 -1.84 3.21 -0.96
N HIS A 156 -2.58 2.63 0.00
CA HIS A 156 -3.61 3.33 0.81
C HIS A 156 -4.26 4.53 0.10
N PHE A 157 -4.87 4.31 -1.06
CA PHE A 157 -5.35 5.26 -2.06
C PHE A 157 -6.04 6.52 -1.50
N ASP A 158 -6.87 6.40 -0.47
CA ASP A 158 -7.54 7.49 0.26
C ASP A 158 -6.99 7.64 1.70
N GLY A 159 -5.72 7.32 1.90
CA GLY A 159 -5.04 7.27 3.20
C GLY A 159 -5.06 8.58 3.98
N ALA A 160 -5.18 9.71 3.29
CA ALA A 160 -5.35 11.03 3.92
C ALA A 160 -6.52 11.07 4.92
N LYS A 161 -7.56 10.24 4.74
CA LYS A 161 -8.72 10.16 5.66
C LYS A 161 -8.33 9.72 7.07
N ARG A 162 -7.20 9.00 7.22
CA ARG A 162 -6.68 8.55 8.51
C ARG A 162 -6.51 9.69 9.52
N TYR A 163 -6.07 10.85 9.06
CA TYR A 163 -5.84 12.04 9.89
C TYR A 163 -6.91 13.12 9.67
N GLY A 164 -7.48 13.18 8.48
CA GLY A 164 -8.59 14.07 8.17
C GLY A 164 -9.82 13.81 9.04
N TYR A 165 -10.05 12.55 9.43
CA TYR A 165 -11.18 12.16 10.28
C TYR A 165 -11.23 12.92 11.61
N ASP A 166 -10.08 13.06 12.28
CA ASP A 166 -10.00 13.71 13.59
C ASP A 166 -10.19 15.23 13.53
N VAL A 167 -10.01 15.84 12.36
CA VAL A 167 -10.11 17.30 12.14
C VAL A 167 -11.41 17.68 11.45
N CYS A 168 -11.79 16.93 10.42
CA CYS A 168 -12.85 17.27 9.47
C CYS A 168 -14.04 16.31 9.51
N GLY A 169 -13.97 15.25 10.34
CA GLY A 169 -14.96 14.18 10.36
C GLY A 169 -14.84 13.20 9.19
N PRO A 170 -15.83 12.32 8.99
CA PRO A 170 -15.78 11.27 7.98
C PRO A 170 -15.52 11.80 6.57
N PHE A 171 -14.67 11.11 5.82
CA PHE A 171 -14.49 11.34 4.40
C PHE A 171 -15.65 10.69 3.61
N ASP A 172 -16.20 11.43 2.65
CA ASP A 172 -17.16 10.88 1.68
C ASP A 172 -16.51 10.98 0.28
N PRO A 173 -16.24 9.87 -0.40
CA PRO A 173 -15.62 9.90 -1.73
C PRO A 173 -16.51 10.60 -2.78
N HIS A 174 -17.83 10.67 -2.57
CA HIS A 174 -18.74 11.38 -3.49
C HIS A 174 -18.49 12.90 -3.50
N ASP A 175 -17.95 13.48 -2.44
CA ASP A 175 -17.58 14.91 -2.40
C ASP A 175 -16.44 15.23 -3.39
N HIS A 176 -15.71 14.19 -3.88
CA HIS A 176 -14.55 14.28 -4.77
C HIS A 176 -14.62 13.28 -5.93
N GLU A 177 -15.83 12.82 -6.31
CA GLU A 177 -15.99 11.74 -7.29
C GLU A 177 -15.28 12.02 -8.62
N GLU A 178 -15.34 13.26 -9.12
CA GLU A 178 -14.76 13.62 -10.41
C GLU A 178 -13.24 13.37 -10.43
N ILE A 179 -12.50 13.93 -9.48
CA ILE A 179 -11.05 13.78 -9.42
C ILE A 179 -10.65 12.33 -9.05
N ILE A 180 -11.36 11.67 -8.15
CA ILE A 180 -11.10 10.27 -7.81
C ILE A 180 -11.26 9.38 -9.04
N ARG A 181 -12.34 9.51 -9.81
CA ARG A 181 -12.52 8.76 -11.04
C ARG A 181 -11.45 9.08 -12.09
N GLU A 182 -10.95 10.31 -12.16
CA GLU A 182 -9.84 10.67 -13.04
C GLU A 182 -8.54 9.94 -12.63
N VAL A 183 -8.21 9.88 -11.32
CA VAL A 183 -7.08 9.11 -10.82
C VAL A 183 -7.22 7.62 -11.13
N LEU A 184 -8.40 7.04 -10.85
CA LEU A 184 -8.68 5.63 -11.11
C LEU A 184 -8.58 5.28 -12.59
N ASN A 185 -9.08 6.16 -13.47
CA ASN A 185 -8.96 5.98 -14.92
C ASN A 185 -7.49 6.04 -15.36
N ALA A 186 -6.71 6.97 -14.82
CA ALA A 186 -5.28 7.04 -15.08
C ALA A 186 -4.56 5.74 -14.62
N CYS A 187 -4.92 5.19 -13.46
CA CYS A 187 -4.40 3.89 -13.00
C CYS A 187 -4.66 2.78 -14.04
N VAL A 188 -5.90 2.69 -14.53
CA VAL A 188 -6.28 1.70 -15.56
C VAL A 188 -5.49 1.91 -16.86
N GLU A 189 -5.36 3.15 -17.32
CA GLU A 189 -4.66 3.49 -18.58
C GLU A 189 -3.17 3.13 -18.54
N VAL A 190 -2.50 3.29 -17.38
CA VAL A 190 -1.07 2.99 -17.24
C VAL A 190 -0.78 1.61 -16.66
N GLY A 191 -1.82 0.82 -16.31
CA GLY A 191 -1.68 -0.53 -15.77
C GLY A 191 -1.24 -0.59 -14.30
N ILE A 192 -1.48 0.47 -13.53
CA ILE A 192 -1.23 0.53 -12.08
C ILE A 192 -2.46 0.02 -11.33
N GLY A 193 -2.25 -0.82 -10.30
CA GLY A 193 -3.28 -1.35 -9.43
C GLY A 193 -3.59 -0.48 -8.22
N LEU A 194 -4.44 -1.03 -7.34
CA LEU A 194 -4.71 -0.48 -6.01
C LEU A 194 -4.36 -1.50 -4.94
N GLU A 195 -3.81 -1.01 -3.85
CA GLU A 195 -3.73 -1.75 -2.62
C GLU A 195 -5.03 -1.61 -1.83
N VAL A 196 -5.51 -2.68 -1.19
CA VAL A 196 -6.50 -2.64 -0.12
C VAL A 196 -5.76 -2.74 1.22
N ASN A 197 -5.65 -1.61 1.90
CA ASN A 197 -4.85 -1.41 3.09
C ASN A 197 -5.73 -1.40 4.35
N THR A 198 -5.31 -2.14 5.38
CA THR A 198 -6.08 -2.28 6.62
C THR A 198 -5.66 -1.36 7.75
N SER A 199 -4.61 -0.52 7.58
CA SER A 199 -4.08 0.31 8.66
C SER A 199 -5.11 1.29 9.24
N THR A 200 -6.01 1.79 8.40
CA THR A 200 -7.07 2.72 8.79
C THR A 200 -8.19 2.06 9.61
N LEU A 201 -8.34 0.72 9.56
CA LEU A 201 -9.24 -0.02 10.44
C LEU A 201 -8.80 0.02 11.92
N ARG A 202 -7.51 0.25 12.16
CA ARG A 202 -6.95 0.40 13.52
C ARG A 202 -7.05 1.83 14.06
N ARG A 203 -7.79 2.70 13.38
CA ARG A 203 -7.97 4.13 13.69
C ARG A 203 -9.46 4.46 13.86
N PRO A 204 -9.81 5.62 14.44
CA PRO A 204 -11.21 6.01 14.62
C PRO A 204 -12.03 6.02 13.33
N VAL A 205 -11.40 6.21 12.17
CA VAL A 205 -12.06 6.15 10.86
C VAL A 205 -12.67 4.77 10.58
N ASN A 206 -12.05 3.70 11.08
CA ASN A 206 -12.54 2.32 11.04
C ASN A 206 -13.12 1.89 9.69
N GLU A 207 -12.43 2.24 8.62
CA GLU A 207 -12.75 1.90 7.23
C GLU A 207 -11.45 1.58 6.48
N PRO A 208 -11.38 0.54 5.60
CA PRO A 208 -10.17 0.25 4.85
C PRO A 208 -9.85 1.35 3.83
N SER A 209 -8.64 1.39 3.35
CA SER A 209 -8.19 2.27 2.27
C SER A 209 -7.81 1.44 1.02
N PRO A 210 -8.49 1.64 -0.13
CA PRO A 210 -9.64 2.52 -0.33
C PRO A 210 -10.97 1.95 0.20
N SER A 211 -11.98 2.82 0.29
CA SER A 211 -13.35 2.43 0.63
C SER A 211 -13.99 1.52 -0.43
N LEU A 212 -15.02 0.77 -0.05
CA LEU A 212 -15.78 -0.08 -0.99
C LEU A 212 -16.32 0.70 -2.20
N THR A 213 -16.72 1.96 -2.00
CA THR A 213 -17.20 2.83 -3.09
C THR A 213 -16.12 3.06 -4.13
N ILE A 214 -14.91 3.40 -3.70
CA ILE A 214 -13.76 3.63 -4.60
C ILE A 214 -13.36 2.34 -5.32
N LEU A 215 -13.34 1.20 -4.63
CA LEU A 215 -13.07 -0.11 -5.25
C LEU A 215 -14.07 -0.46 -6.35
N ARG A 216 -15.37 -0.16 -6.14
CA ARG A 216 -16.41 -0.34 -7.17
C ARG A 216 -16.18 0.56 -8.37
N TRP A 217 -15.86 1.83 -8.15
CA TRP A 217 -15.53 2.74 -9.25
C TRP A 217 -14.31 2.28 -10.04
N TYR A 218 -13.26 1.79 -9.36
CA TYR A 218 -12.10 1.23 -10.04
C TYR A 218 -12.49 0.02 -10.90
N ARG A 219 -13.31 -0.89 -10.35
CA ARG A 219 -13.81 -2.05 -11.09
C ARG A 219 -14.71 -1.66 -12.28
N GLU A 220 -15.57 -0.68 -12.13
CA GLU A 220 -16.43 -0.12 -13.20
C GLU A 220 -15.61 0.45 -14.36
N LEU A 221 -14.48 1.10 -14.06
CA LEU A 221 -13.56 1.67 -15.05
C LEU A 221 -12.66 0.60 -15.73
N GLY A 222 -12.77 -0.66 -15.34
CA GLY A 222 -11.99 -1.77 -15.92
C GLY A 222 -10.74 -2.14 -15.13
N GLY A 223 -10.57 -1.61 -13.92
CA GLY A 223 -9.47 -1.99 -13.03
C GLY A 223 -9.55 -3.45 -12.60
N GLU A 224 -8.41 -4.13 -12.56
CA GLU A 224 -8.32 -5.56 -12.24
C GLU A 224 -7.22 -5.88 -11.21
N ILE A 225 -6.19 -5.04 -11.10
CA ILE A 225 -5.04 -5.27 -10.23
C ILE A 225 -5.37 -4.79 -8.81
N ILE A 226 -5.48 -5.73 -7.87
CA ILE A 226 -5.76 -5.47 -6.45
C ILE A 226 -4.81 -6.30 -5.59
N THR A 227 -4.07 -5.66 -4.69
CA THR A 227 -3.30 -6.32 -3.64
C THR A 227 -3.92 -6.11 -2.26
N LEU A 228 -3.55 -6.93 -1.29
CA LEU A 228 -3.95 -6.79 0.11
C LEU A 228 -2.73 -6.47 0.97
N GLY A 229 -2.83 -5.46 1.83
CA GLY A 229 -1.75 -5.05 2.70
C GLY A 229 -2.21 -4.70 4.12
N SER A 230 -1.48 -5.20 5.12
CA SER A 230 -1.76 -4.85 6.51
C SER A 230 -1.14 -3.53 6.94
N ASP A 231 -0.11 -3.07 6.24
CA ASP A 231 0.68 -1.88 6.60
C ASP A 231 1.19 -2.02 8.05
N ALA A 232 1.81 -3.19 8.29
CA ALA A 232 2.22 -3.60 9.63
C ALA A 232 3.57 -3.01 10.01
N HIS A 233 3.58 -2.16 11.03
CA HIS A 233 4.79 -1.62 11.66
C HIS A 233 5.11 -2.31 12.99
N GLU A 234 4.18 -3.12 13.48
CA GLU A 234 4.28 -3.94 14.69
C GLU A 234 3.79 -5.36 14.40
N LEU A 235 4.39 -6.35 15.06
CA LEU A 235 4.09 -7.77 14.83
C LEU A 235 2.59 -8.13 14.99
N ALA A 236 1.90 -7.43 15.89
CA ALA A 236 0.46 -7.60 16.11
C ALA A 236 -0.41 -7.21 14.90
N HIS A 237 0.13 -6.38 14.01
CA HIS A 237 -0.58 -5.87 12.84
C HIS A 237 -0.39 -6.74 11.58
N VAL A 238 0.59 -7.64 11.55
CA VAL A 238 0.80 -8.57 10.42
C VAL A 238 -0.46 -9.41 10.20
N GLY A 239 -1.00 -9.35 8.98
CA GLY A 239 -2.21 -10.06 8.57
C GLY A 239 -3.51 -9.49 9.15
N TYR A 240 -3.49 -8.31 9.77
CA TYR A 240 -4.66 -7.73 10.44
C TYR A 240 -5.82 -7.52 9.47
N ALA A 241 -6.98 -8.11 9.79
CA ALA A 241 -8.26 -7.99 9.08
C ALA A 241 -8.20 -8.31 7.55
N LEU A 242 -7.19 -9.02 7.07
CA LEU A 242 -7.09 -9.36 5.64
C LEU A 242 -8.19 -10.34 5.19
N GLU A 243 -8.71 -11.20 6.08
CA GLU A 243 -9.85 -12.06 5.77
C GLU A 243 -11.09 -11.21 5.37
N ASP A 244 -11.38 -10.15 6.13
CA ASP A 244 -12.49 -9.24 5.84
C ASP A 244 -12.26 -8.48 4.52
N MET A 245 -10.98 -8.25 4.15
CA MET A 245 -10.64 -7.56 2.89
C MET A 245 -10.86 -8.46 1.67
N VAL A 246 -10.67 -9.77 1.80
CA VAL A 246 -11.05 -10.71 0.73
C VAL A 246 -12.56 -10.60 0.43
N GLU A 247 -13.39 -10.59 1.47
CA GLU A 247 -14.84 -10.42 1.32
C GLU A 247 -15.20 -9.04 0.72
N LEU A 248 -14.51 -7.99 1.14
CA LEU A 248 -14.70 -6.62 0.62
C LEU A 248 -14.40 -6.55 -0.88
N VAL A 249 -13.27 -7.13 -1.30
CA VAL A 249 -12.83 -7.18 -2.71
C VAL A 249 -13.84 -7.95 -3.55
N GLN A 250 -14.34 -9.09 -3.05
CA GLN A 250 -15.42 -9.83 -3.70
C GLN A 250 -16.72 -9.01 -3.79
N ALA A 251 -17.09 -8.28 -2.73
CA ALA A 251 -18.26 -7.40 -2.71
C ALA A 251 -18.14 -6.18 -3.66
N ALA A 252 -16.89 -5.80 -4.00
CA ALA A 252 -16.60 -4.79 -5.02
C ALA A 252 -16.69 -5.36 -6.46
N GLY A 253 -16.81 -6.69 -6.61
CA GLY A 253 -16.98 -7.36 -7.90
C GLY A 253 -15.69 -7.96 -8.49
N PHE A 254 -14.61 -8.01 -7.73
CA PHE A 254 -13.39 -8.69 -8.14
C PHE A 254 -13.52 -10.21 -7.91
N LYS A 255 -12.86 -10.99 -8.75
CA LYS A 255 -12.82 -12.47 -8.68
C LYS A 255 -11.45 -13.00 -8.33
N HIS A 256 -10.47 -12.14 -8.25
CA HIS A 256 -9.07 -12.46 -7.95
C HIS A 256 -8.44 -11.29 -7.19
N VAL A 257 -7.34 -11.55 -6.54
CA VAL A 257 -6.34 -10.57 -6.12
C VAL A 257 -5.08 -10.78 -6.93
N THR A 258 -4.12 -9.86 -6.80
CA THR A 258 -2.90 -9.87 -7.61
C THR A 258 -1.69 -10.12 -6.73
N GLN A 259 -0.84 -11.04 -7.16
CA GLN A 259 0.53 -11.21 -6.67
C GLN A 259 1.51 -10.69 -7.71
N PHE A 260 2.74 -10.39 -7.28
CA PHE A 260 3.77 -9.88 -8.17
C PHE A 260 5.05 -10.71 -8.06
N VAL A 261 5.64 -11.02 -9.21
CA VAL A 261 6.94 -11.68 -9.37
C VAL A 261 7.73 -10.90 -10.39
N ASP A 262 8.91 -10.42 -10.04
CA ASP A 262 9.73 -9.59 -10.93
C ASP A 262 8.92 -8.43 -11.57
N ARG A 263 8.07 -7.77 -10.79
CA ARG A 263 7.17 -6.68 -11.22
C ARG A 263 6.08 -7.11 -12.24
N GLN A 264 5.84 -8.41 -12.41
CA GLN A 264 4.80 -8.93 -13.28
C GLN A 264 3.60 -9.39 -12.45
N ALA A 265 2.41 -8.91 -12.82
CA ALA A 265 1.16 -9.23 -12.15
C ALA A 265 0.69 -10.66 -12.42
N GLU A 266 0.39 -11.42 -11.39
CA GLU A 266 -0.22 -12.74 -11.43
C GLU A 266 -1.57 -12.73 -10.70
N PHE A 267 -2.64 -13.17 -11.37
CA PHE A 267 -3.99 -13.14 -10.81
C PHE A 267 -4.32 -14.43 -10.05
N ILE A 268 -4.61 -14.32 -8.77
CA ILE A 268 -4.94 -15.43 -7.87
C ILE A 268 -6.45 -15.44 -7.61
N PRO A 269 -7.19 -16.47 -8.06
CA PRO A 269 -8.63 -16.57 -7.88
C PRO A 269 -9.04 -16.55 -6.40
N LEU A 270 -10.06 -15.77 -6.07
CA LEU A 270 -10.73 -15.82 -4.78
C LEU A 270 -11.75 -16.93 -4.76
N SER A 271 -11.69 -17.81 -3.76
CA SER A 271 -12.55 -19.01 -3.61
C SER A 271 -13.79 -18.73 -2.77
#